data_a455032baf03aa30f8dd44f8f1cbb078
#
_entry.id   a455032baf03aa30f8dd44f8f1cbb078
#
_cell.length_a   1.000
_cell.length_b   1.000
_cell.length_c   1.000
_cell.angle_alpha   90.00
_cell.angle_beta   90.00
_cell.angle_gamma   90.00
#
_symmetry.space_group_name_H-M   'P 1'
#
loop_
_entity.id
_entity.type
_entity.pdbx_description
1 polymer ?
#
loop_
_entity_poly.entity_id
_entity_poly.type
_entity_poly.pdbx_seq_one_letter_code
_entity_poly.pdbx_strand_id
1 'polypeptide(L)'
;AECHGWLGVRFQCEPRATPDEILIHVRMLDDTNLEQQEALGIVGVNLIHGAFFHRDNPAELLRSLVDGMKWGRVEIDLVEMRGPKLDAFDNRLLALELVKASLARAVLFDPDGKVVIPADALYKHRVLAMRGTYYTVEPTDIDMFTHAKMQFSAQHTDADSDILCLAEMTMAQLANDQNIDTGDFLARVNRLSEAGYYVLISEFFRYFRVSQYFSRYSREPAAIVTDLEGLGDIFREDYYEGLSGGILESLGQLFTRQTVLYVYPSGPSQGSGGSMQIDDLPIADAMRPLLTYLMDRRQIVLIDNYNF
;
A
#
# COMPACT_ATOMS: atom_id res chain seq x y z
N ALA A 1 -19.23 12.91 2.27
CA ALA A 1 -18.39 12.39 1.15
C ALA A 1 -16.97 12.87 1.40
N GLU A 2 -15.99 12.00 1.27
CA GLU A 2 -14.58 12.41 1.34
C GLU A 2 -14.26 13.32 0.15
N CYS A 3 -13.85 14.56 0.44
CA CYS A 3 -13.37 15.48 -0.59
C CYS A 3 -11.85 15.40 -0.67
N HIS A 4 -11.30 15.58 -1.84
CA HIS A 4 -9.86 15.63 -2.06
C HIS A 4 -9.52 16.64 -3.16
N GLY A 5 -8.28 17.08 -3.22
CA GLY A 5 -7.83 18.02 -4.23
C GLY A 5 -6.36 18.36 -4.10
N TRP A 6 -5.93 19.26 -4.96
CA TRP A 6 -4.55 19.68 -5.07
C TRP A 6 -4.34 21.04 -4.41
N LEU A 7 -3.25 21.16 -3.67
CA LEU A 7 -2.69 22.42 -3.24
C LEU A 7 -1.29 22.56 -3.82
N GLY A 8 -0.93 23.74 -4.25
CA GLY A 8 0.39 24.02 -4.78
C GLY A 8 0.88 25.41 -4.43
N VAL A 9 2.16 25.54 -4.24
CA VAL A 9 2.85 26.82 -4.09
C VAL A 9 3.99 26.91 -5.11
N ARG A 10 4.00 28.02 -5.87
CA ARG A 10 5.10 28.38 -6.77
C ARG A 10 5.74 29.64 -6.25
N PHE A 11 7.03 29.60 -5.98
CA PHE A 11 7.72 30.68 -5.26
C PHE A 11 9.13 30.91 -5.78
N GLN A 12 9.67 32.07 -5.50
CA GLN A 12 11.04 32.47 -5.79
C GLN A 12 11.73 32.90 -4.49
N CYS A 13 12.88 32.32 -4.21
CA CYS A 13 13.68 32.69 -3.03
C CYS A 13 14.48 33.98 -3.24
N GLU A 14 14.70 34.35 -4.49
CA GLU A 14 15.44 35.57 -4.89
C GLU A 14 14.70 36.25 -6.06
N PRO A 15 14.72 37.59 -6.13
CA PRO A 15 14.10 38.32 -7.23
C PRO A 15 14.64 37.86 -8.60
N ARG A 16 13.72 37.51 -9.50
CA ARG A 16 14.00 37.02 -10.87
C ARG A 16 14.68 35.65 -10.96
N ALA A 17 14.80 34.89 -9.88
CA ALA A 17 15.23 33.50 -9.93
C ALA A 17 14.20 32.63 -10.65
N THR A 18 14.61 31.51 -11.19
CA THR A 18 13.67 30.46 -11.65
C THR A 18 12.86 29.99 -10.45
N PRO A 19 11.52 29.91 -10.56
CA PRO A 19 10.68 29.50 -9.45
C PRO A 19 10.86 28.01 -9.13
N ASP A 20 10.70 27.71 -7.85
CA ASP A 20 10.50 26.37 -7.33
C ASP A 20 9.00 26.13 -7.11
N GLU A 21 8.58 24.87 -7.13
CA GLU A 21 7.18 24.45 -6.96
C GLU A 21 7.09 23.30 -5.96
N ILE A 22 6.11 23.39 -5.07
CA ILE A 22 5.70 22.27 -4.21
C ILE A 22 4.23 22.02 -4.45
N LEU A 23 3.88 20.79 -4.81
CA LEU A 23 2.53 20.34 -5.07
C LEU A 23 2.21 19.20 -4.12
N ILE A 24 1.03 19.25 -3.49
CA ILE A 24 0.54 18.18 -2.63
C ILE A 24 -0.88 17.79 -3.02
N HIS A 25 -1.21 16.52 -2.91
CA HIS A 25 -2.58 16.05 -2.97
C HIS A 25 -3.07 15.78 -1.54
N VAL A 26 -4.23 16.35 -1.21
CA VAL A 26 -4.81 16.34 0.13
C VAL A 26 -6.20 15.75 0.09
N ARG A 27 -6.47 14.83 1.00
CA ARG A 27 -7.81 14.29 1.26
C ARG A 27 -8.30 14.83 2.60
N MET A 28 -9.48 15.41 2.63
CA MET A 28 -10.13 15.88 3.84
C MET A 28 -10.92 14.74 4.45
N LEU A 29 -10.67 14.45 5.72
CA LEU A 29 -11.24 13.30 6.44
C LEU A 29 -12.37 13.71 7.40
N ASP A 30 -12.53 15.01 7.65
CA ASP A 30 -13.61 15.53 8.49
C ASP A 30 -14.99 15.28 7.89
N ASP A 31 -16.01 15.14 8.74
CA ASP A 31 -17.39 14.81 8.33
C ASP A 31 -18.14 15.99 7.71
N THR A 32 -17.80 17.22 8.10
CA THR A 32 -18.52 18.43 7.68
C THR A 32 -17.70 19.27 6.70
N ASN A 33 -18.39 19.91 5.75
CA ASN A 33 -17.74 20.81 4.77
C ASN A 33 -17.00 21.98 5.44
N LEU A 34 -17.51 22.47 6.59
CA LEU A 34 -16.89 23.59 7.30
C LEU A 34 -15.53 23.16 7.88
N GLU A 35 -15.48 22.00 8.52
CA GLU A 35 -14.24 21.45 9.09
C GLU A 35 -13.24 21.13 7.98
N GLN A 36 -13.71 20.58 6.86
CA GLN A 36 -12.86 20.32 5.69
C GLN A 36 -12.25 21.61 5.12
N GLN A 37 -13.02 22.68 5.01
CA GLN A 37 -12.51 23.98 4.55
C GLN A 37 -11.49 24.57 5.51
N GLU A 38 -11.74 24.47 6.83
CA GLU A 38 -10.80 24.90 7.86
C GLU A 38 -9.48 24.12 7.76
N ALA A 39 -9.55 22.79 7.70
CA ALA A 39 -8.38 21.93 7.58
C ALA A 39 -7.57 22.25 6.31
N LEU A 40 -8.23 22.41 5.16
CA LEU A 40 -7.60 22.78 3.90
C LEU A 40 -6.92 24.15 3.99
N GLY A 41 -7.55 25.13 4.65
CA GLY A 41 -6.98 26.46 4.89
C GLY A 41 -5.70 26.40 5.75
N ILE A 42 -5.70 25.58 6.81
CA ILE A 42 -4.50 25.37 7.65
C ILE A 42 -3.36 24.75 6.84
N VAL A 43 -3.64 23.65 6.11
CA VAL A 43 -2.63 23.02 5.25
C VAL A 43 -2.08 24.00 4.21
N GLY A 44 -2.93 24.83 3.60
CA GLY A 44 -2.51 25.83 2.61
C GLY A 44 -1.55 26.87 3.21
N VAL A 45 -1.85 27.39 4.40
CA VAL A 45 -0.96 28.35 5.10
C VAL A 45 0.36 27.68 5.49
N ASN A 46 0.29 26.45 6.02
CA ASN A 46 1.46 25.69 6.42
C ASN A 46 2.34 25.31 5.22
N LEU A 47 1.74 25.02 4.06
CA LEU A 47 2.48 24.77 2.82
C LEU A 47 3.28 25.99 2.39
N ILE A 48 2.66 27.19 2.45
CA ILE A 48 3.38 28.45 2.16
C ILE A 48 4.51 28.66 3.16
N HIS A 49 4.23 28.50 4.45
CA HIS A 49 5.26 28.62 5.50
C HIS A 49 6.41 27.63 5.29
N GLY A 50 6.09 26.35 5.08
CA GLY A 50 7.09 25.31 4.83
C GLY A 50 7.95 25.59 3.61
N ALA A 51 7.37 26.08 2.51
CA ALA A 51 8.10 26.44 1.29
C ALA A 51 9.19 27.50 1.52
N PHE A 52 8.98 28.43 2.45
CA PHE A 52 9.95 29.48 2.73
C PHE A 52 10.91 29.12 3.87
N PHE A 53 10.47 28.38 4.88
CA PHE A 53 11.24 28.20 6.12
C PHE A 53 11.79 26.77 6.28
N HIS A 54 11.20 25.77 5.62
CA HIS A 54 11.58 24.36 5.79
C HIS A 54 11.96 23.66 4.47
N ARG A 55 12.08 24.36 3.34
CA ARG A 55 12.36 23.77 2.01
C ARG A 55 13.63 22.95 1.96
N ASP A 56 14.65 23.31 2.75
CA ASP A 56 15.93 22.61 2.80
C ASP A 56 15.91 21.36 3.69
N ASN A 57 14.79 21.13 4.40
CA ASN A 57 14.51 19.94 5.22
C ASN A 57 13.12 19.40 4.92
N PRO A 58 12.98 18.56 3.87
CA PRO A 58 11.67 18.06 3.45
C PRO A 58 10.89 17.31 4.54
N ALA A 59 11.57 16.57 5.41
CA ALA A 59 10.90 15.85 6.50
C ALA A 59 10.23 16.81 7.49
N GLU A 60 10.86 17.93 7.79
CA GLU A 60 10.29 18.99 8.65
C GLU A 60 9.17 19.74 7.92
N LEU A 61 9.36 20.05 6.64
CA LEU A 61 8.32 20.65 5.80
C LEU A 61 7.04 19.78 5.84
N LEU A 62 7.17 18.49 5.58
CA LEU A 62 6.01 17.59 5.55
C LEU A 62 5.30 17.53 6.90
N ARG A 63 6.04 17.39 8.00
CA ARG A 63 5.43 17.38 9.34
C ARG A 63 4.73 18.69 9.66
N SER A 64 5.29 19.82 9.24
CA SER A 64 4.70 21.15 9.49
C SER A 64 3.38 21.39 8.76
N LEU A 65 3.05 20.60 7.71
CA LEU A 65 1.80 20.76 6.95
C LEU A 65 0.55 20.63 7.81
N VAL A 66 0.61 19.89 8.91
CA VAL A 66 -0.51 19.65 9.83
C VAL A 66 -0.38 20.39 11.17
N ASP A 67 0.58 21.32 11.30
CA ASP A 67 0.75 22.13 12.49
C ASP A 67 -0.51 22.94 12.81
N GLY A 68 -0.87 23.01 14.09
CA GLY A 68 -2.07 23.69 14.56
C GLY A 68 -3.38 22.93 14.29
N MET A 69 -3.32 21.71 13.78
CA MET A 69 -4.47 20.87 13.47
C MET A 69 -4.48 19.59 14.32
N LYS A 70 -5.68 19.11 14.66
CA LYS A 70 -5.81 17.79 15.28
C LYS A 70 -5.42 16.72 14.28
N TRP A 71 -4.79 15.67 14.81
CA TRP A 71 -4.39 14.52 14.02
C TRP A 71 -5.60 13.83 13.36
N GLY A 72 -5.42 13.34 12.12
CA GLY A 72 -6.44 12.55 11.41
C GLY A 72 -7.52 13.37 10.70
N ARG A 73 -7.38 14.70 10.58
CA ARG A 73 -8.30 15.54 9.81
C ARG A 73 -8.02 15.55 8.31
N VAL A 74 -6.77 15.28 7.94
CA VAL A 74 -6.35 15.18 6.53
C VAL A 74 -5.44 13.99 6.32
N GLU A 75 -5.36 13.54 5.07
CA GLU A 75 -4.38 12.59 4.56
C GLU A 75 -3.67 13.26 3.36
N ILE A 76 -2.34 13.22 3.34
CA ILE A 76 -1.53 13.77 2.25
C ILE A 76 -0.87 12.57 1.58
N ASP A 77 -1.42 12.13 0.45
CA ASP A 77 -1.03 10.89 -0.21
C ASP A 77 -0.09 11.10 -1.42
N LEU A 78 0.22 12.36 -1.75
CA LEU A 78 1.23 12.71 -2.72
C LEU A 78 1.87 14.06 -2.37
N VAL A 79 3.18 14.13 -2.54
CA VAL A 79 3.97 15.36 -2.54
C VAL A 79 4.93 15.32 -3.72
N GLU A 80 5.04 16.44 -4.41
CA GLU A 80 5.97 16.62 -5.50
C GLU A 80 6.69 17.96 -5.35
N MET A 81 8.01 17.91 -5.38
CA MET A 81 8.90 19.06 -5.35
C MET A 81 9.63 19.17 -6.68
N ARG A 82 9.64 20.36 -7.27
CA ARG A 82 10.27 20.65 -8.56
C ARG A 82 10.94 22.01 -8.52
N GLY A 83 12.02 22.16 -9.28
CA GLY A 83 12.70 23.42 -9.47
C GLY A 83 14.15 23.39 -9.04
N PRO A 84 14.94 24.42 -9.41
CA PRO A 84 16.40 24.40 -9.31
C PRO A 84 16.96 24.14 -7.91
N LYS A 85 16.21 24.50 -6.87
CA LYS A 85 16.62 24.26 -5.46
C LYS A 85 16.02 22.99 -4.88
N LEU A 86 14.96 22.43 -5.51
CA LEU A 86 14.22 21.29 -5.02
C LEU A 86 14.48 20.00 -5.81
N ASP A 87 15.01 20.07 -7.04
CA ASP A 87 15.28 18.91 -7.90
C ASP A 87 16.33 17.93 -7.32
N ALA A 88 17.05 18.36 -6.27
CA ALA A 88 17.94 17.47 -5.52
C ALA A 88 17.21 16.45 -4.64
N PHE A 89 15.92 16.65 -4.35
CA PHE A 89 15.12 15.77 -3.53
C PHE A 89 14.41 14.73 -4.41
N ASP A 90 14.59 13.46 -4.10
CA ASP A 90 13.85 12.38 -4.76
C ASP A 90 12.41 12.34 -4.22
N ASN A 91 11.43 12.57 -5.08
CA ASN A 91 10.01 12.57 -4.71
C ASN A 91 9.54 11.22 -4.12
N ARG A 92 10.21 10.11 -4.42
CA ARG A 92 9.93 8.80 -3.82
C ARG A 92 10.32 8.75 -2.35
N LEU A 93 11.40 9.42 -1.96
CA LEU A 93 11.79 9.56 -0.56
C LEU A 93 10.83 10.47 0.20
N LEU A 94 10.30 11.50 -0.47
CA LEU A 94 9.25 12.34 0.11
C LEU A 94 7.97 11.53 0.35
N ALA A 95 7.57 10.68 -0.60
CA ALA A 95 6.43 9.77 -0.44
C ALA A 95 6.65 8.78 0.72
N LEU A 96 7.85 8.20 0.85
CA LEU A 96 8.19 7.36 2.00
C LEU A 96 8.06 8.14 3.33
N GLU A 97 8.53 9.39 3.35
CA GLU A 97 8.43 10.23 4.55
C GLU A 97 6.98 10.56 4.94
N LEU A 98 6.05 10.66 3.96
CA LEU A 98 4.62 10.80 4.25
C LEU A 98 4.09 9.62 5.09
N VAL A 99 4.47 8.39 4.74
CA VAL A 99 4.05 7.20 5.50
C VAL A 99 4.75 7.15 6.86
N LYS A 100 6.05 7.46 6.93
CA LYS A 100 6.82 7.52 8.20
C LYS A 100 6.24 8.55 9.16
N ALA A 101 5.79 9.69 8.65
CA ALA A 101 5.16 10.73 9.43
C ALA A 101 3.66 10.46 9.68
N SER A 102 3.13 9.33 9.22
CA SER A 102 1.70 8.96 9.27
C SER A 102 0.78 10.02 8.65
N LEU A 103 1.28 10.82 7.72
CA LEU A 103 0.50 11.77 6.92
C LEU A 103 -0.28 11.07 5.81
N ALA A 104 0.23 9.90 5.36
CA ALA A 104 -0.48 8.95 4.50
C ALA A 104 -0.41 7.56 5.12
N ARG A 105 -1.44 6.76 4.92
CA ARG A 105 -1.44 5.36 5.32
C ARG A 105 -0.69 4.45 4.36
N ALA A 106 -0.65 4.86 3.10
CA ALA A 106 0.14 4.22 2.06
C ALA A 106 0.41 5.20 0.92
N VAL A 107 1.49 4.94 0.16
CA VAL A 107 1.85 5.64 -1.07
C VAL A 107 2.06 4.63 -2.18
N LEU A 108 1.75 5.04 -3.41
CA LEU A 108 1.76 4.17 -4.58
C LEU A 108 2.73 4.69 -5.64
N PHE A 109 3.54 3.79 -6.20
CA PHE A 109 4.41 4.04 -7.35
C PHE A 109 3.92 3.26 -8.56
N ASP A 110 3.96 3.88 -9.72
CA ASP A 110 3.68 3.21 -10.99
C ASP A 110 4.88 2.39 -11.50
N PRO A 111 4.72 1.61 -12.60
CA PRO A 111 5.83 0.87 -13.21
C PRO A 111 6.96 1.73 -13.77
N ASP A 112 6.76 3.04 -13.92
CA ASP A 112 7.84 3.99 -14.24
C ASP A 112 8.58 4.47 -12.98
N GLY A 113 8.18 4.03 -11.79
CA GLY A 113 8.74 4.44 -10.49
C GLY A 113 8.28 5.82 -10.04
N LYS A 114 7.24 6.38 -10.63
CA LYS A 114 6.67 7.68 -10.24
C LYS A 114 5.63 7.52 -9.15
N VAL A 115 5.58 8.48 -8.24
CA VAL A 115 4.51 8.55 -7.24
C VAL A 115 3.20 8.89 -7.93
N VAL A 116 2.16 8.12 -7.66
CA VAL A 116 0.82 8.31 -8.24
C VAL A 116 -0.25 8.33 -7.16
N ILE A 117 -1.37 9.02 -7.45
CA ILE A 117 -2.51 9.08 -6.54
C ILE A 117 -3.25 7.74 -6.60
N PRO A 118 -3.45 7.06 -5.45
CA PRO A 118 -4.16 5.78 -5.41
C PRO A 118 -5.58 5.86 -5.96
N ALA A 119 -6.27 6.98 -5.75
CA ALA A 119 -7.64 7.20 -6.25
C ALA A 119 -7.72 7.17 -7.79
N ASP A 120 -6.68 7.65 -8.47
CA ASP A 120 -6.63 7.66 -9.94
C ASP A 120 -6.12 6.31 -10.47
N ALA A 121 -5.03 5.79 -9.89
CA ALA A 121 -4.38 4.57 -10.35
C ALA A 121 -5.24 3.32 -10.15
N LEU A 122 -6.00 3.23 -9.06
CA LEU A 122 -6.83 2.06 -8.73
C LEU A 122 -8.27 2.16 -9.28
N TYR A 123 -8.68 3.34 -9.78
CA TYR A 123 -10.05 3.55 -10.24
C TYR A 123 -10.42 2.64 -11.41
N LYS A 124 -11.45 1.83 -11.23
CA LYS A 124 -11.94 0.84 -12.22
C LYS A 124 -10.92 -0.24 -12.63
N HIS A 125 -9.84 -0.42 -11.88
CA HIS A 125 -8.92 -1.52 -12.06
C HIS A 125 -9.20 -2.65 -11.06
N ARG A 126 -9.07 -3.88 -11.54
CA ARG A 126 -8.92 -5.06 -10.68
C ARG A 126 -7.50 -5.04 -10.11
N VAL A 127 -7.36 -5.36 -8.84
CA VAL A 127 -6.06 -5.33 -8.17
C VAL A 127 -5.64 -6.74 -7.78
N LEU A 128 -4.43 -7.12 -8.17
CA LEU A 128 -3.76 -8.32 -7.70
C LEU A 128 -2.54 -7.87 -6.89
N ALA A 129 -2.61 -8.01 -5.57
CA ALA A 129 -1.56 -7.57 -4.66
C ALA A 129 -0.82 -8.74 -4.02
N MET A 130 0.50 -8.63 -3.89
CA MET A 130 1.32 -9.58 -3.14
C MET A 130 2.20 -8.81 -2.15
N ARG A 131 2.19 -9.25 -0.91
CA ARG A 131 3.04 -8.69 0.16
C ARG A 131 4.36 -9.43 0.21
N GLY A 132 5.47 -8.69 0.26
CA GLY A 132 6.80 -9.26 0.36
C GLY A 132 7.86 -8.27 0.82
N THR A 133 9.05 -8.76 1.12
CA THR A 133 10.20 -7.92 1.47
C THR A 133 10.94 -7.39 0.25
N TYR A 134 10.97 -8.16 -0.83
CA TYR A 134 11.58 -7.82 -2.13
C TYR A 134 13.03 -7.32 -2.06
N TYR A 135 13.83 -7.87 -1.13
CA TYR A 135 15.29 -7.63 -1.14
C TYR A 135 15.89 -8.05 -2.47
N THR A 136 15.41 -9.17 -3.00
CA THR A 136 15.57 -9.63 -4.37
C THR A 136 14.18 -9.95 -4.93
N VAL A 137 13.99 -9.84 -6.23
CA VAL A 137 12.80 -10.39 -6.88
C VAL A 137 13.16 -11.81 -7.29
N GLU A 138 12.67 -12.77 -6.51
CA GLU A 138 12.98 -14.18 -6.72
C GLU A 138 12.12 -14.75 -7.87
N PRO A 139 12.59 -15.80 -8.57
CA PRO A 139 11.77 -16.48 -9.57
C PRO A 139 10.42 -16.95 -9.01
N THR A 140 10.37 -17.33 -7.75
CA THR A 140 9.14 -17.68 -7.02
C THR A 140 8.16 -16.52 -6.92
N ASP A 141 8.60 -15.30 -6.71
CA ASP A 141 7.72 -14.12 -6.65
C ASP A 141 7.03 -13.90 -8.01
N ILE A 142 7.81 -14.04 -9.09
CA ILE A 142 7.30 -13.90 -10.46
C ILE A 142 6.30 -15.02 -10.77
N ASP A 143 6.61 -16.25 -10.35
CA ASP A 143 5.75 -17.42 -10.55
C ASP A 143 4.42 -17.27 -9.77
N MET A 144 4.47 -16.85 -8.52
CA MET A 144 3.30 -16.54 -7.71
C MET A 144 2.40 -15.50 -8.38
N PHE A 145 2.96 -14.38 -8.82
CA PHE A 145 2.20 -13.36 -9.54
C PHE A 145 1.59 -13.88 -10.84
N THR A 146 2.38 -14.64 -11.62
CA THR A 146 1.96 -15.13 -12.93
C THR A 146 0.77 -16.08 -12.79
N HIS A 147 0.88 -17.08 -11.92
CA HIS A 147 -0.18 -18.08 -11.72
C HIS A 147 -1.42 -17.49 -11.08
N ALA A 148 -1.25 -16.62 -10.07
CA ALA A 148 -2.35 -15.91 -9.46
C ALA A 148 -3.08 -15.02 -10.47
N LYS A 149 -2.35 -14.29 -11.33
CA LYS A 149 -2.92 -13.45 -12.39
C LYS A 149 -3.71 -14.27 -13.40
N MET A 150 -3.17 -15.41 -13.84
CA MET A 150 -3.86 -16.31 -14.77
C MET A 150 -5.18 -16.82 -14.17
N GLN A 151 -5.15 -17.26 -12.92
CA GLN A 151 -6.31 -17.81 -12.23
C GLN A 151 -7.36 -16.72 -11.93
N PHE A 152 -6.91 -15.53 -11.51
CA PHE A 152 -7.77 -14.37 -11.27
C PHE A 152 -8.44 -13.88 -12.57
N SER A 153 -7.68 -13.82 -13.66
CA SER A 153 -8.21 -13.47 -14.99
C SER A 153 -9.25 -14.45 -15.49
N ALA A 154 -9.03 -15.76 -15.30
CA ALA A 154 -9.96 -16.81 -15.72
C ALA A 154 -11.31 -16.77 -14.98
N GLN A 155 -11.33 -16.24 -13.75
CA GLN A 155 -12.56 -16.10 -12.96
C GLN A 155 -13.37 -14.86 -13.31
N HIS A 156 -12.78 -13.91 -14.04
CA HIS A 156 -13.36 -12.61 -14.38
C HIS A 156 -13.23 -12.35 -15.87
N THR A 157 -14.09 -12.98 -16.66
CA THR A 157 -14.04 -12.97 -18.15
C THR A 157 -14.57 -11.67 -18.77
N ASP A 158 -15.12 -10.75 -17.99
CA ASP A 158 -15.57 -9.44 -18.48
C ASP A 158 -14.37 -8.57 -18.86
N ALA A 159 -14.19 -8.43 -20.16
CA ALA A 159 -12.93 -8.17 -20.85
C ALA A 159 -12.33 -6.76 -20.72
N ASP A 160 -12.91 -5.83 -19.96
CA ASP A 160 -12.57 -4.38 -20.09
C ASP A 160 -11.72 -3.80 -18.96
N SER A 161 -11.43 -4.53 -17.90
CA SER A 161 -10.57 -3.99 -16.82
C SER A 161 -9.24 -4.72 -16.75
N ASP A 162 -8.15 -3.99 -16.98
CA ASP A 162 -6.80 -4.48 -16.78
C ASP A 162 -6.54 -4.83 -15.31
N ILE A 163 -5.83 -5.93 -15.08
CA ILE A 163 -5.38 -6.34 -13.76
C ILE A 163 -4.11 -5.58 -13.41
N LEU A 164 -4.20 -4.72 -12.41
CA LEU A 164 -3.07 -4.02 -11.85
C LEU A 164 -2.34 -4.94 -10.88
N CYS A 165 -1.12 -5.36 -11.24
CA CYS A 165 -0.25 -6.17 -10.39
C CYS A 165 0.53 -5.25 -9.46
N LEU A 166 0.40 -5.48 -8.14
CA LEU A 166 0.87 -4.59 -7.11
C LEU A 166 1.73 -5.35 -6.09
N ALA A 167 2.98 -4.96 -5.93
CA ALA A 167 3.87 -5.43 -4.89
C ALA A 167 3.73 -4.52 -3.66
N GLU A 168 3.34 -5.06 -2.52
CA GLU A 168 3.23 -4.32 -1.27
C GLU A 168 4.41 -4.59 -0.36
N MET A 169 5.04 -3.52 0.12
CA MET A 169 6.02 -3.54 1.20
C MET A 169 5.47 -2.75 2.39
N THR A 170 5.44 -3.37 3.56
CA THR A 170 5.06 -2.65 4.78
C THR A 170 6.25 -1.87 5.36
N MET A 171 5.97 -0.81 6.10
CA MET A 171 7.00 -0.06 6.84
C MET A 171 7.83 -0.97 7.75
N ALA A 172 7.20 -1.99 8.36
CA ALA A 172 7.88 -2.96 9.22
C ALA A 172 8.88 -3.83 8.43
N GLN A 173 8.56 -4.19 7.19
CA GLN A 173 9.45 -4.98 6.31
C GLN A 173 10.59 -4.13 5.70
N LEU A 174 10.42 -2.81 5.64
CA LEU A 174 11.46 -1.88 5.19
C LEU A 174 12.43 -1.49 6.31
N ALA A 175 11.95 -1.50 7.55
CA ALA A 175 12.75 -1.08 8.70
C ALA A 175 13.79 -2.14 9.08
N ASN A 176 15.02 -1.69 9.31
CA ASN A 176 16.06 -2.43 9.97
C ASN A 176 16.42 -1.67 11.26
N ASP A 177 16.23 -2.29 12.43
CA ASP A 177 16.46 -1.65 13.74
C ASP A 177 15.87 -0.23 13.87
N GLN A 178 14.61 -0.04 13.42
CA GLN A 178 13.86 1.21 13.41
C GLN A 178 14.30 2.25 12.35
N ASN A 179 15.32 1.96 11.56
CA ASN A 179 15.74 2.84 10.45
C ASN A 179 15.43 2.17 9.10
N ILE A 180 15.09 3.00 8.11
CA ILE A 180 14.94 2.57 6.73
C ILE A 180 16.15 3.05 5.96
N ASP A 181 16.88 2.13 5.33
CA ASP A 181 17.93 2.48 4.38
C ASP A 181 17.27 2.98 3.10
N THR A 182 17.48 4.27 2.81
CA THR A 182 16.88 4.92 1.64
C THR A 182 17.43 4.40 0.32
N GLY A 183 18.69 3.97 0.29
CA GLY A 183 19.30 3.37 -0.90
C GLY A 183 18.70 2.00 -1.19
N ASP A 184 18.55 1.15 -0.19
CA ASP A 184 17.89 -0.15 -0.31
C ASP A 184 16.40 0.01 -0.70
N PHE A 185 15.69 0.95 -0.08
CA PHE A 185 14.32 1.27 -0.45
C PHE A 185 14.19 1.62 -1.94
N LEU A 186 14.98 2.57 -2.44
CA LEU A 186 14.95 2.98 -3.84
C LEU A 186 15.33 1.81 -4.78
N ALA A 187 16.29 0.98 -4.39
CA ALA A 187 16.69 -0.19 -5.16
C ALA A 187 15.56 -1.24 -5.28
N ARG A 188 14.78 -1.45 -4.22
CA ARG A 188 13.60 -2.35 -4.25
C ARG A 188 12.50 -1.76 -5.13
N VAL A 189 12.17 -0.47 -4.97
CA VAL A 189 11.18 0.20 -5.83
C VAL A 189 11.58 0.09 -7.29
N ASN A 190 12.84 0.40 -7.65
CA ASN A 190 13.32 0.32 -9.02
C ASN A 190 13.17 -1.11 -9.60
N ARG A 191 13.61 -2.14 -8.86
CA ARG A 191 13.51 -3.55 -9.31
C ARG A 191 12.07 -3.98 -9.60
N LEU A 192 11.15 -3.61 -8.73
CA LEU A 192 9.74 -3.95 -8.90
C LEU A 192 9.11 -3.19 -10.07
N SER A 193 9.43 -1.91 -10.21
CA SER A 193 8.98 -1.09 -11.34
C SER A 193 9.53 -1.61 -12.67
N GLU A 194 10.81 -1.96 -12.76
CA GLU A 194 11.45 -2.58 -13.93
C GLU A 194 10.79 -3.93 -14.29
N ALA A 195 10.27 -4.66 -13.31
CA ALA A 195 9.48 -5.87 -13.52
C ALA A 195 8.03 -5.60 -13.93
N GLY A 196 7.62 -4.33 -14.03
CA GLY A 196 6.28 -3.91 -14.46
C GLY A 196 5.23 -3.90 -13.36
N TYR A 197 5.62 -3.95 -12.09
CA TYR A 197 4.70 -3.91 -10.96
C TYR A 197 4.50 -2.49 -10.45
N TYR A 198 3.27 -2.19 -10.01
CA TYR A 198 3.02 -1.10 -9.09
C TYR A 198 3.61 -1.43 -7.72
N VAL A 199 4.08 -0.42 -6.99
CA VAL A 199 4.67 -0.64 -5.66
C VAL A 199 3.91 0.16 -4.64
N LEU A 200 3.34 -0.53 -3.64
CA LEU A 200 2.63 0.07 -2.51
C LEU A 200 3.52 0.01 -1.27
N ILE A 201 3.79 1.17 -0.69
CA ILE A 201 4.43 1.26 0.62
C ILE A 201 3.35 1.59 1.64
N SER A 202 3.18 0.77 2.66
CA SER A 202 2.07 0.86 3.59
C SER A 202 2.46 0.74 5.06
N GLU A 203 1.62 1.29 5.94
CA GLU A 203 1.64 1.00 7.38
C GLU A 203 0.75 -0.21 7.77
N PHE A 204 0.24 -0.96 6.79
CA PHE A 204 -0.74 -2.00 7.02
C PHE A 204 -0.13 -3.27 7.58
N PHE A 205 -0.16 -3.45 8.88
CA PHE A 205 0.33 -4.67 9.52
C PHE A 205 -0.51 -5.90 9.14
N ARG A 206 -1.83 -5.74 8.94
CA ARG A 206 -2.78 -6.86 8.73
C ARG A 206 -3.41 -6.82 7.34
N TYR A 207 -3.61 -7.99 6.73
CA TYR A 207 -4.13 -8.13 5.37
C TYR A 207 -5.51 -7.49 5.14
N PHE A 208 -6.41 -7.51 6.14
CA PHE A 208 -7.71 -6.87 5.99
C PHE A 208 -7.61 -5.34 5.75
N ARG A 209 -6.56 -4.70 6.26
CA ARG A 209 -6.32 -3.27 6.01
C ARG A 209 -6.02 -2.99 4.54
N VAL A 210 -5.31 -3.90 3.88
CA VAL A 210 -5.04 -3.83 2.43
C VAL A 210 -6.34 -3.95 1.64
N SER A 211 -7.19 -4.93 2.00
CA SER A 211 -8.51 -5.09 1.37
C SER A 211 -9.39 -3.85 1.55
N GLN A 212 -9.43 -3.28 2.76
CA GLN A 212 -10.14 -2.03 3.03
C GLN A 212 -9.59 -0.86 2.19
N TYR A 213 -8.27 -0.77 2.06
CA TYR A 213 -7.63 0.26 1.27
C TYR A 213 -8.04 0.18 -0.21
N PHE A 214 -7.98 -1.00 -0.82
CA PHE A 214 -8.45 -1.17 -2.20
C PHE A 214 -9.93 -0.86 -2.36
N SER A 215 -10.75 -1.31 -1.41
CA SER A 215 -12.20 -1.07 -1.41
C SER A 215 -12.58 0.41 -1.29
N ARG A 216 -11.69 1.26 -0.79
CA ARG A 216 -11.88 2.71 -0.74
C ARG A 216 -11.79 3.35 -2.12
N TYR A 217 -10.92 2.84 -2.99
CA TYR A 217 -10.60 3.45 -4.28
C TYR A 217 -11.23 2.74 -5.49
N SER A 218 -11.49 1.44 -5.40
CA SER A 218 -12.08 0.67 -6.48
C SER A 218 -13.26 -0.15 -5.99
N ARG A 219 -14.23 -0.37 -6.90
CA ARG A 219 -15.34 -1.32 -6.70
C ARG A 219 -15.11 -2.65 -7.41
N GLU A 220 -14.04 -2.71 -8.19
CA GLU A 220 -13.66 -3.91 -8.92
C GLU A 220 -13.13 -4.99 -7.96
N PRO A 221 -13.17 -6.26 -8.37
CA PRO A 221 -12.59 -7.35 -7.60
C PRO A 221 -11.12 -7.11 -7.27
N ALA A 222 -10.73 -7.53 -6.05
CA ALA A 222 -9.35 -7.52 -5.62
C ALA A 222 -8.90 -8.93 -5.23
N ALA A 223 -7.65 -9.23 -5.47
CA ALA A 223 -7.02 -10.46 -5.02
C ALA A 223 -5.76 -10.14 -4.22
N ILE A 224 -5.53 -10.89 -3.16
CA ILE A 224 -4.30 -10.85 -2.38
C ILE A 224 -3.62 -12.20 -2.54
N VAL A 225 -2.34 -12.18 -2.88
CA VAL A 225 -1.52 -13.38 -3.02
C VAL A 225 -0.66 -13.53 -1.78
N THR A 226 -0.61 -14.72 -1.23
CA THR A 226 0.24 -15.08 -0.10
C THR A 226 0.69 -16.54 -0.24
N ASP A 227 1.66 -16.93 0.56
CA ASP A 227 2.06 -18.33 0.72
C ASP A 227 1.33 -19.00 1.90
N LEU A 228 1.69 -20.24 2.19
CA LEU A 228 1.11 -20.98 3.31
C LEU A 228 1.50 -20.38 4.68
N GLU A 229 2.68 -19.81 4.82
CA GLU A 229 3.11 -19.16 6.06
C GLU A 229 2.24 -17.93 6.34
N GLY A 230 2.07 -17.06 5.33
CA GLY A 230 1.20 -15.89 5.43
C GLY A 230 -0.27 -16.25 5.65
N LEU A 231 -0.76 -17.39 5.10
CA LEU A 231 -2.08 -17.91 5.42
C LEU A 231 -2.15 -18.30 6.90
N GLY A 232 -1.14 -18.97 7.44
CA GLY A 232 -1.05 -19.31 8.86
C GLY A 232 -1.13 -18.07 9.75
N ASP A 233 -0.42 -17.00 9.39
CA ASP A 233 -0.46 -15.72 10.09
C ASP A 233 -1.85 -15.06 10.08
N ILE A 234 -2.60 -15.17 8.98
CA ILE A 234 -3.98 -14.65 8.90
C ILE A 234 -4.91 -15.35 9.91
N PHE A 235 -4.64 -16.62 10.26
CA PHE A 235 -5.43 -17.39 11.21
C PHE A 235 -4.91 -17.31 12.67
N ARG A 236 -3.93 -16.47 12.95
CA ARG A 236 -3.43 -16.22 14.31
C ARG A 236 -4.36 -15.28 15.06
N GLU A 237 -5.03 -15.77 16.09
CA GLU A 237 -5.98 -14.99 16.89
C GLU A 237 -5.33 -13.82 17.67
N ASP A 238 -4.09 -14.03 18.14
CA ASP A 238 -3.33 -13.00 18.88
C ASP A 238 -3.11 -11.71 18.07
N TYR A 239 -3.08 -11.80 16.74
CA TYR A 239 -3.00 -10.61 15.89
C TYR A 239 -4.22 -9.70 15.95
N TYR A 240 -5.35 -10.18 16.47
CA TYR A 240 -6.63 -9.48 16.42
C TYR A 240 -7.21 -9.13 17.78
N GLU A 241 -6.46 -9.27 18.87
CA GLU A 241 -6.89 -8.92 20.23
C GLU A 241 -7.39 -7.47 20.38
N GLY A 242 -6.90 -6.55 19.53
CA GLY A 242 -7.36 -5.16 19.49
C GLY A 242 -8.68 -4.92 18.73
N LEU A 243 -9.29 -5.96 18.12
CA LEU A 243 -10.59 -5.86 17.44
C LEU A 243 -11.68 -6.40 18.35
N SER A 244 -12.82 -5.69 18.43
CA SER A 244 -13.96 -6.11 19.27
C SER A 244 -14.53 -7.47 18.89
N GLY A 245 -14.53 -7.81 17.60
CA GLY A 245 -14.95 -9.10 17.05
C GLY A 245 -13.81 -10.08 16.77
N GLY A 246 -12.56 -9.72 17.19
CA GLY A 246 -11.39 -10.58 17.01
C GLY A 246 -11.14 -10.98 15.56
N ILE A 247 -10.72 -12.23 15.36
CA ILE A 247 -10.43 -12.79 14.03
C ILE A 247 -11.65 -12.80 13.10
N LEU A 248 -12.87 -13.00 13.62
CA LEU A 248 -14.09 -13.01 12.80
C LEU A 248 -14.37 -11.65 12.18
N GLU A 249 -14.15 -10.57 12.93
CA GLU A 249 -14.23 -9.21 12.41
C GLU A 249 -13.18 -8.98 11.33
N SER A 250 -11.95 -9.41 11.57
CA SER A 250 -10.85 -9.29 10.61
C SER A 250 -11.14 -10.00 9.29
N LEU A 251 -11.59 -11.26 9.35
CA LEU A 251 -11.93 -12.05 8.15
C LEU A 251 -13.14 -11.46 7.42
N GLY A 252 -14.16 -10.98 8.17
CA GLY A 252 -15.28 -10.26 7.58
C GLY A 252 -14.88 -8.97 6.85
N GLN A 253 -13.87 -8.27 7.34
CA GLN A 253 -13.31 -7.09 6.69
C GLN A 253 -12.37 -7.44 5.53
N LEU A 254 -11.63 -8.56 5.60
CA LEU A 254 -10.74 -9.04 4.54
C LEU A 254 -11.53 -9.42 3.30
N PHE A 255 -12.60 -10.21 3.47
CA PHE A 255 -13.37 -10.76 2.37
C PHE A 255 -14.58 -9.89 1.97
N THR A 256 -14.48 -8.58 2.18
CA THR A 256 -15.47 -7.63 1.66
C THR A 256 -15.35 -7.47 0.15
N ARG A 257 -16.47 -7.21 -0.54
CA ARG A 257 -16.53 -6.76 -1.94
C ARG A 257 -15.73 -7.61 -2.94
N GLN A 258 -15.86 -8.92 -2.89
CA GLN A 258 -15.21 -9.82 -3.86
C GLN A 258 -13.68 -9.89 -3.73
N THR A 259 -13.14 -9.65 -2.54
CA THR A 259 -11.74 -9.94 -2.27
C THR A 259 -11.53 -11.45 -2.17
N VAL A 260 -10.53 -11.97 -2.90
CA VAL A 260 -10.11 -13.37 -2.87
C VAL A 260 -8.68 -13.45 -2.38
N LEU A 261 -8.38 -14.42 -1.54
CA LEU A 261 -7.03 -14.76 -1.12
C LEU A 261 -6.52 -15.93 -1.95
N TYR A 262 -5.53 -15.70 -2.78
CA TYR A 262 -4.81 -16.75 -3.50
C TYR A 262 -3.63 -17.21 -2.67
N VAL A 263 -3.57 -18.52 -2.40
CA VAL A 263 -2.51 -19.11 -1.60
C VAL A 263 -1.61 -19.96 -2.48
N TYR A 264 -0.35 -19.58 -2.55
CA TYR A 264 0.69 -20.32 -3.26
C TYR A 264 1.27 -21.37 -2.31
N PRO A 265 1.23 -22.65 -2.69
CA PRO A 265 1.85 -23.68 -1.87
C PRO A 265 3.36 -23.50 -1.88
N SER A 266 3.94 -23.36 -0.71
CA SER A 266 5.38 -23.22 -0.57
C SER A 266 6.08 -24.45 -1.18
N GLY A 267 7.06 -24.21 -2.04
CA GLY A 267 7.93 -25.26 -2.56
C GLY A 267 8.74 -25.91 -1.42
N PRO A 268 9.46 -26.99 -1.68
CA PRO A 268 10.26 -27.65 -0.67
C PRO A 268 11.28 -26.63 -0.12
N SER A 269 11.16 -26.29 1.15
CA SER A 269 12.20 -25.52 1.84
C SER A 269 13.51 -26.28 1.70
N GLN A 270 14.58 -25.60 1.25
CA GLN A 270 15.91 -26.20 1.15
C GLN A 270 16.31 -26.75 2.53
N GLY A 271 16.08 -28.03 2.76
CA GLY A 271 16.54 -28.70 3.99
C GLY A 271 15.59 -29.66 4.68
N SER A 272 14.30 -29.67 4.41
CA SER A 272 13.36 -30.66 4.93
C SER A 272 12.54 -31.24 3.77
N GLY A 273 12.75 -32.51 3.45
CA GLY A 273 12.26 -33.21 2.26
C GLY A 273 10.73 -33.42 2.18
N GLY A 274 9.91 -32.40 2.39
CA GLY A 274 8.46 -32.45 2.25
C GLY A 274 7.89 -31.07 1.87
N SER A 275 7.02 -31.03 0.88
CA SER A 275 6.18 -29.88 0.57
C SER A 275 5.20 -29.66 1.75
N MET A 276 5.15 -28.47 2.34
CA MET A 276 4.15 -28.09 3.33
C MET A 276 2.76 -28.17 2.67
N GLN A 277 1.84 -28.85 3.32
CA GLN A 277 0.44 -28.94 2.86
C GLN A 277 -0.43 -28.04 3.73
N ILE A 278 -1.61 -27.68 3.23
CA ILE A 278 -2.56 -26.85 4.00
C ILE A 278 -2.98 -27.48 5.32
N ASP A 279 -2.97 -28.83 5.38
CA ASP A 279 -3.26 -29.59 6.58
C ASP A 279 -2.15 -29.49 7.64
N ASP A 280 -0.92 -29.18 7.23
CA ASP A 280 0.26 -29.02 8.10
C ASP A 280 0.35 -27.62 8.73
N LEU A 281 -0.54 -26.70 8.32
CA LEU A 281 -0.53 -25.33 8.85
C LEU A 281 -0.78 -25.32 10.36
N PRO A 282 -0.03 -24.51 11.12
CA PRO A 282 -0.19 -24.35 12.57
C PRO A 282 -1.45 -23.53 12.92
N ILE A 283 -2.59 -23.94 12.39
CA ILE A 283 -3.90 -23.34 12.65
C ILE A 283 -4.56 -24.12 13.80
N ALA A 284 -5.09 -23.41 14.79
CA ALA A 284 -5.81 -24.01 15.89
C ALA A 284 -6.97 -24.86 15.38
N ASP A 285 -7.19 -26.05 15.98
CA ASP A 285 -8.23 -26.98 15.54
C ASP A 285 -9.62 -26.35 15.49
N ALA A 286 -9.91 -25.42 16.39
CA ALA A 286 -11.15 -24.64 16.41
C ALA A 286 -11.35 -23.75 15.17
N MET A 287 -10.27 -23.35 14.50
CA MET A 287 -10.29 -22.49 13.31
C MET A 287 -10.33 -23.26 11.99
N ARG A 288 -10.01 -24.58 11.99
CA ARG A 288 -10.03 -25.40 10.78
C ARG A 288 -11.39 -25.44 10.07
N PRO A 289 -12.55 -25.53 10.77
CA PRO A 289 -13.85 -25.43 10.11
C PRO A 289 -14.08 -24.10 9.40
N LEU A 290 -13.54 -23.01 9.96
CA LEU A 290 -13.63 -21.68 9.33
C LEU A 290 -12.78 -21.60 8.07
N LEU A 291 -11.56 -22.13 8.09
CA LEU A 291 -10.72 -22.24 6.90
C LEU A 291 -11.42 -23.03 5.80
N THR A 292 -11.98 -24.23 6.14
CA THR A 292 -12.74 -25.06 5.20
C THR A 292 -13.92 -24.30 4.61
N TYR A 293 -14.71 -23.61 5.44
CA TYR A 293 -15.82 -22.78 4.99
C TYR A 293 -15.37 -21.69 3.99
N LEU A 294 -14.26 -21.00 4.25
CA LEU A 294 -13.75 -19.94 3.37
C LEU A 294 -13.25 -20.52 2.04
N MET A 295 -12.67 -21.72 2.05
CA MET A 295 -12.26 -22.43 0.84
C MET A 295 -13.48 -22.91 0.02
N ASP A 296 -14.50 -23.48 0.66
CA ASP A 296 -15.75 -23.89 0.00
C ASP A 296 -16.45 -22.69 -0.66
N ARG A 297 -16.34 -21.52 -0.04
CA ARG A 297 -16.87 -20.25 -0.56
C ARG A 297 -15.97 -19.63 -1.64
N ARG A 298 -14.82 -20.20 -1.95
CA ARG A 298 -13.80 -19.68 -2.87
C ARG A 298 -13.29 -18.28 -2.48
N GLN A 299 -13.33 -17.97 -1.19
CA GLN A 299 -12.70 -16.76 -0.63
C GLN A 299 -11.21 -16.98 -0.38
N ILE A 300 -10.83 -18.23 -0.11
CA ILE A 300 -9.45 -18.70 -0.10
C ILE A 300 -9.33 -19.76 -1.21
N VAL A 301 -8.37 -19.58 -2.10
CA VAL A 301 -8.16 -20.43 -3.27
C VAL A 301 -6.69 -20.81 -3.34
N LEU A 302 -6.40 -22.11 -3.38
CA LEU A 302 -5.05 -22.58 -3.66
C LEU A 302 -4.72 -22.34 -5.13
N ILE A 303 -3.49 -21.88 -5.39
CA ILE A 303 -3.01 -21.73 -6.75
C ILE A 303 -2.66 -23.12 -7.30
N ASP A 304 -3.32 -23.47 -8.42
CA ASP A 304 -3.10 -24.73 -9.12
C ASP A 304 -2.04 -24.59 -10.22
N ASN A 305 -1.43 -25.71 -10.62
CA ASN A 305 -0.52 -25.81 -11.79
C ASN A 305 0.79 -25.02 -11.72
N TYR A 306 1.40 -24.91 -10.54
CA TYR A 306 2.78 -24.45 -10.45
C TYR A 306 3.76 -25.58 -10.83
N ASN A 307 4.77 -25.22 -11.63
CA ASN A 307 5.88 -26.11 -11.93
C ASN A 307 7.05 -25.75 -10.99
N PHE A 308 7.45 -26.73 -10.19
CA PHE A 308 8.70 -26.64 -9.42
C PHE A 308 9.90 -26.88 -10.34
#